data_b482228cac6c8344570c7ec8e9849ecb
#
_entry.id   b482228cac6c8344570c7ec8e9849ecb
#
_cell.length_a   1.000
_cell.length_b   1.000
_cell.length_c   1.000
_cell.angle_alpha   90.00
_cell.angle_beta   90.00
_cell.angle_gamma   90.00
#
_symmetry.space_group_name_H-M   'P 1'
#
loop_
_entity.id
_entity.type
_entity.pdbx_description
1 polymer ?
#
loop_
_entity_poly.entity_id
_entity_poly.type
_entity_poly.pdbx_seq_one_letter_code
_entity_poly.pdbx_strand_id
1 'polypeptide(L)'
;MLRIAIVDDDPTVLEEIQSIVSSFFQEQGKPIDISCFSSGEEIISYHQKYDLIFLDIQMQGMDGIQTAQELRKNDKKAVMIYVTSFGSEMARSFSVHPFAFLEKPVNADLLRKNLQDYMEYAFKEQDFKGVPFETVTGTILIMPEDILYFEYLGNRKIRLVCSAAEYFIQDSLGNLFPLVEKYSFMKPHQS
;
A
#
# COMPACT_ATOMS: atom_id res chain seq x y z
N MET A 1 1.45 10.95 3.74
CA MET A 1 0.74 11.61 2.63
C MET A 1 0.74 10.64 1.46
N LEU A 2 -0.44 10.26 0.96
CA LEU A 2 -0.57 9.35 -0.19
C LEU A 2 -0.18 10.08 -1.48
N ARG A 3 0.62 9.44 -2.32
CA ARG A 3 1.01 9.95 -3.64
C ARG A 3 0.21 9.22 -4.70
N ILE A 4 -0.52 9.97 -5.51
CA ILE A 4 -1.42 9.45 -6.53
C ILE A 4 -0.97 9.98 -7.88
N ALA A 5 -0.83 9.09 -8.87
CA ALA A 5 -0.62 9.49 -10.26
C ALA A 5 -1.89 9.26 -11.08
N ILE A 6 -2.16 10.15 -12.02
CA ILE A 6 -3.20 10.01 -13.03
C ILE A 6 -2.55 10.20 -14.38
N VAL A 7 -2.67 9.21 -15.26
CA VAL A 7 -1.97 9.18 -16.56
C VAL A 7 -2.99 8.94 -17.67
N ASP A 8 -3.19 9.94 -18.50
CA ASP A 8 -4.15 9.93 -19.60
C ASP A 8 -3.79 11.04 -20.61
N ASP A 9 -3.87 10.80 -21.91
CA ASP A 9 -3.59 11.82 -22.93
C ASP A 9 -4.78 12.76 -23.20
N ASP A 10 -5.95 12.49 -22.60
CA ASP A 10 -7.11 13.39 -22.58
C ASP A 10 -7.14 14.24 -21.29
N PRO A 11 -6.88 15.57 -21.39
CA PRO A 11 -6.90 16.45 -20.23
C PRO A 11 -8.26 16.51 -19.52
N THR A 12 -9.36 16.24 -20.22
CA THR A 12 -10.70 16.22 -19.62
C THR A 12 -10.85 15.05 -18.66
N VAL A 13 -10.30 13.88 -19.03
CA VAL A 13 -10.30 12.69 -18.16
C VAL A 13 -9.38 12.90 -16.95
N LEU A 14 -8.21 13.53 -17.14
CA LEU A 14 -7.33 13.90 -16.02
C LEU A 14 -8.05 14.76 -15.00
N GLU A 15 -8.72 15.83 -15.45
CA GLU A 15 -9.47 16.75 -14.58
C GLU A 15 -10.63 16.04 -13.86
N GLU A 16 -11.38 15.19 -14.57
CA GLU A 16 -12.51 14.44 -14.02
C GLU A 16 -12.04 13.50 -12.90
N ILE A 17 -11.04 12.66 -13.15
CA ILE A 17 -10.50 11.73 -12.15
C ILE A 17 -9.91 12.51 -10.97
N GLN A 18 -9.12 13.54 -11.23
CA GLN A 18 -8.51 14.38 -10.20
C GLN A 18 -9.57 15.00 -9.27
N SER A 19 -10.68 15.51 -9.83
CA SER A 19 -11.77 16.09 -9.07
C SER A 19 -12.43 15.07 -8.13
N ILE A 20 -12.75 13.87 -8.64
CA ILE A 20 -13.37 12.79 -7.86
C ILE A 20 -12.44 12.29 -6.75
N VAL A 21 -11.17 12.06 -7.08
CA VAL A 21 -10.15 11.58 -6.14
C VAL A 21 -9.93 12.62 -5.03
N SER A 22 -9.77 13.90 -5.40
CA SER A 22 -9.56 14.98 -4.42
C SER A 22 -10.73 15.11 -3.46
N SER A 23 -11.96 15.12 -3.98
CA SER A 23 -13.19 15.17 -3.18
C SER A 23 -13.28 13.98 -2.21
N PHE A 24 -13.05 12.77 -2.71
CA PHE A 24 -13.09 11.55 -1.89
C PHE A 24 -12.13 11.60 -0.70
N PHE A 25 -10.85 11.90 -0.95
CA PHE A 25 -9.85 11.93 0.12
C PHE A 25 -10.02 13.13 1.06
N GLN A 26 -10.55 14.25 0.59
CA GLN A 26 -10.92 15.38 1.43
C GLN A 26 -12.02 15.00 2.42
N GLU A 27 -13.06 14.30 1.98
CA GLU A 27 -14.15 13.76 2.83
C GLU A 27 -13.61 12.79 3.90
N GLN A 28 -12.56 12.03 3.57
CA GLN A 28 -11.91 11.10 4.49
C GLN A 28 -10.87 11.78 5.42
N GLY A 29 -10.64 13.09 5.28
CA GLY A 29 -9.62 13.82 6.05
C GLY A 29 -8.19 13.33 5.80
N LYS A 30 -7.90 12.74 4.64
CA LYS A 30 -6.60 12.17 4.30
C LYS A 30 -5.81 13.11 3.38
N PRO A 31 -4.60 13.53 3.76
CA PRO A 31 -3.76 14.34 2.88
C PRO A 31 -3.21 13.50 1.72
N ILE A 32 -3.39 14.01 0.51
CA ILE A 32 -2.91 13.41 -0.73
C ILE A 32 -2.04 14.38 -1.53
N ASP A 33 -1.22 13.83 -2.42
CA ASP A 33 -0.44 14.54 -3.43
C ASP A 33 -0.76 13.91 -4.79
N ILE A 34 -1.34 14.68 -5.72
CA ILE A 34 -1.75 14.19 -7.03
C ILE A 34 -0.85 14.78 -8.09
N SER A 35 -0.28 13.92 -8.92
CA SER A 35 0.46 14.28 -10.12
C SER A 35 -0.28 13.77 -11.36
N CYS A 36 -0.50 14.64 -12.35
CA CYS A 36 -1.11 14.30 -13.62
C CYS A 36 -0.04 14.23 -14.71
N PHE A 37 -0.14 13.26 -15.59
CA PHE A 37 0.77 13.01 -16.71
C PHE A 37 -0.02 12.77 -17.99
N SER A 38 0.50 13.28 -19.09
CA SER A 38 -0.13 13.16 -20.42
C SER A 38 0.37 11.94 -21.21
N SER A 39 1.36 11.19 -20.69
CA SER A 39 1.91 10.01 -21.37
C SER A 39 2.63 9.06 -20.41
N GLY A 40 2.82 7.81 -20.87
CA GLY A 40 3.59 6.82 -20.14
C GLY A 40 5.06 7.19 -19.97
N GLU A 41 5.67 7.83 -20.97
CA GLU A 41 7.05 8.29 -20.93
C GLU A 41 7.25 9.37 -19.88
N GLU A 42 6.25 10.24 -19.71
CA GLU A 42 6.32 11.34 -18.74
C GLU A 42 6.37 10.80 -17.31
N ILE A 43 5.45 9.93 -16.88
CA ILE A 43 5.47 9.36 -15.54
C ILE A 43 6.74 8.56 -15.27
N ILE A 44 7.26 7.81 -16.26
CA ILE A 44 8.49 7.03 -16.10
C ILE A 44 9.69 7.95 -15.88
N SER A 45 9.77 9.06 -16.62
CA SER A 45 10.89 10.02 -16.52
C SER A 45 10.91 10.78 -15.18
N TYR A 46 9.78 10.83 -14.48
CA TYR A 46 9.66 11.56 -13.22
C TYR A 46 10.33 10.84 -12.03
N HIS A 47 10.64 9.55 -12.18
CA HIS A 47 11.37 8.75 -11.19
C HIS A 47 10.82 8.78 -9.76
N GLN A 48 9.52 9.07 -9.59
CA GLN A 48 8.85 9.11 -8.29
C GLN A 48 8.04 7.83 -8.07
N LYS A 49 7.91 7.42 -6.80
CA LYS A 49 7.03 6.31 -6.42
C LYS A 49 5.65 6.84 -6.06
N TYR A 50 4.62 6.11 -6.47
CA TYR A 50 3.23 6.39 -6.21
C TYR A 50 2.57 5.23 -5.47
N ASP A 51 1.66 5.55 -4.56
CA ASP A 51 0.89 4.54 -3.82
C ASP A 51 -0.28 4.01 -4.68
N LEU A 52 -0.89 4.90 -5.47
CA LEU A 52 -2.00 4.60 -6.37
C LEU A 52 -1.78 5.27 -7.73
N ILE A 53 -2.02 4.53 -8.81
CA ILE A 53 -1.86 5.00 -10.19
C ILE A 53 -3.14 4.70 -10.96
N PHE A 54 -3.78 5.75 -11.51
CA PHE A 54 -4.79 5.63 -12.55
C PHE A 54 -4.09 5.72 -13.90
N LEU A 55 -4.36 4.79 -14.80
CA LEU A 55 -3.60 4.66 -16.03
C LEU A 55 -4.51 4.32 -17.20
N ASP A 56 -4.58 5.20 -18.20
CA ASP A 56 -5.22 4.83 -19.46
C ASP A 56 -4.37 3.78 -20.17
N ILE A 57 -5.05 2.82 -20.80
CA ILE A 57 -4.39 1.82 -21.65
C ILE A 57 -4.05 2.40 -23.01
N GLN A 58 -4.95 3.22 -23.59
CA GLN A 58 -4.80 3.75 -24.94
C GLN A 58 -4.28 5.18 -24.93
N MET A 59 -2.98 5.33 -25.05
CA MET A 59 -2.30 6.61 -25.17
C MET A 59 -1.41 6.63 -26.40
N GLN A 60 -1.12 7.82 -26.91
CA GLN A 60 -0.13 7.98 -27.96
C GLN A 60 1.27 7.65 -27.44
N GLY A 61 2.07 6.94 -28.24
CA GLY A 61 3.43 6.51 -27.85
C GLY A 61 3.42 5.22 -27.06
N MET A 62 3.87 5.24 -25.83
CA MET A 62 3.87 4.08 -24.94
C MET A 62 2.47 3.83 -24.38
N ASP A 63 1.88 2.67 -24.68
CA ASP A 63 0.58 2.29 -24.12
C ASP A 63 0.63 2.09 -22.58
N GLY A 64 -0.55 2.11 -21.94
CA GLY A 64 -0.62 1.97 -20.48
C GLY A 64 -0.16 0.60 -19.97
N ILE A 65 -0.24 -0.46 -20.77
CA ILE A 65 0.26 -1.78 -20.36
C ILE A 65 1.78 -1.78 -20.35
N GLN A 66 2.43 -1.21 -21.37
CA GLN A 66 3.87 -1.04 -21.44
C GLN A 66 4.35 -0.13 -20.32
N THR A 67 3.64 0.98 -20.08
CA THR A 67 3.92 1.91 -18.96
C THR A 67 3.89 1.19 -17.62
N ALA A 68 2.85 0.41 -17.36
CA ALA A 68 2.74 -0.37 -16.13
C ALA A 68 3.86 -1.40 -15.98
N GLN A 69 4.25 -2.07 -17.04
CA GLN A 69 5.37 -3.02 -17.03
C GLN A 69 6.70 -2.34 -16.67
N GLU A 70 6.98 -1.15 -17.22
CA GLU A 70 8.16 -0.37 -16.88
C GLU A 70 8.14 0.08 -15.41
N LEU A 71 7.01 0.61 -14.94
CA LEU A 71 6.85 1.01 -13.54
C LEU A 71 7.04 -0.17 -12.58
N ARG A 72 6.53 -1.36 -12.92
CA ARG A 72 6.68 -2.59 -12.12
C ARG A 72 8.12 -3.07 -11.97
N LYS A 73 9.03 -2.72 -12.87
CA LYS A 73 10.46 -3.04 -12.71
C LYS A 73 11.06 -2.37 -11.47
N ASN A 74 10.60 -1.16 -11.15
CA ASN A 74 11.12 -0.34 -10.06
C ASN A 74 10.22 -0.31 -8.83
N ASP A 75 8.90 -0.54 -9.01
CA ASP A 75 7.92 -0.54 -7.92
C ASP A 75 6.87 -1.63 -8.10
N LYS A 76 6.99 -2.67 -7.25
CA LYS A 76 6.05 -3.79 -7.23
C LYS A 76 4.82 -3.54 -6.35
N LYS A 77 4.83 -2.46 -5.53
CA LYS A 77 3.81 -2.20 -4.52
C LYS A 77 2.73 -1.21 -4.98
N ALA A 78 3.04 -0.32 -5.91
CA ALA A 78 2.07 0.65 -6.41
C ALA A 78 0.78 -0.04 -6.83
N VAL A 79 -0.36 0.40 -6.33
CA VAL A 79 -1.67 -0.08 -6.77
C VAL A 79 -2.02 0.56 -8.09
N MET A 80 -2.47 -0.22 -9.07
CA MET A 80 -2.80 0.27 -10.41
C MET A 80 -4.26 0.02 -10.73
N ILE A 81 -4.97 1.07 -11.13
CA ILE A 81 -6.34 1.05 -11.66
C ILE A 81 -6.28 1.51 -13.10
N TYR A 82 -6.71 0.65 -14.02
CA TYR A 82 -6.84 1.05 -15.41
C TYR A 82 -8.12 1.81 -15.66
N VAL A 83 -8.03 2.88 -16.45
CA VAL A 83 -9.19 3.68 -16.91
C VAL A 83 -9.14 3.69 -18.43
N THR A 84 -10.05 3.00 -19.11
CA THR A 84 -9.94 2.80 -20.55
C THR A 84 -11.29 2.71 -21.26
N SER A 85 -11.33 3.07 -22.54
CA SER A 85 -12.52 2.96 -23.38
C SER A 85 -12.78 1.53 -23.90
N PHE A 86 -11.86 0.58 -23.71
CA PHE A 86 -11.92 -0.73 -24.36
C PHE A 86 -11.80 -1.91 -23.41
N GLY A 87 -12.90 -2.65 -23.24
CA GLY A 87 -12.94 -3.89 -22.47
C GLY A 87 -12.08 -5.04 -23.06
N SER A 88 -11.72 -4.99 -24.36
CA SER A 88 -10.91 -6.03 -25.03
C SER A 88 -9.44 -6.04 -24.58
N GLU A 89 -8.90 -4.93 -24.09
CA GLU A 89 -7.52 -4.82 -23.59
C GLU A 89 -7.34 -5.43 -22.19
N MET A 90 -8.44 -5.72 -21.51
CA MET A 90 -8.43 -6.32 -20.17
C MET A 90 -7.61 -7.62 -20.13
N ALA A 91 -7.70 -8.47 -21.15
CA ALA A 91 -6.96 -9.72 -21.19
C ALA A 91 -5.44 -9.54 -21.26
N ARG A 92 -4.94 -8.48 -21.91
CA ARG A 92 -3.49 -8.19 -22.03
C ARG A 92 -2.91 -7.60 -20.75
N SER A 93 -3.72 -6.93 -19.94
CA SER A 93 -3.27 -6.23 -18.74
C SER A 93 -3.14 -7.11 -17.50
N PHE A 94 -3.62 -8.36 -17.51
CA PHE A 94 -3.48 -9.29 -16.38
C PHE A 94 -2.01 -9.56 -15.97
N SER A 95 -1.06 -9.41 -16.88
CA SER A 95 0.37 -9.61 -16.59
C SER A 95 0.95 -8.63 -15.55
N VAL A 96 0.30 -7.50 -15.32
CA VAL A 96 0.74 -6.46 -14.37
C VAL A 96 -0.09 -6.41 -13.09
N HIS A 97 -1.04 -7.35 -12.93
CA HIS A 97 -1.89 -7.50 -11.76
C HIS A 97 -2.58 -6.17 -11.34
N PRO A 98 -3.48 -5.62 -12.17
CA PRO A 98 -4.22 -4.42 -11.83
C PRO A 98 -5.17 -4.69 -10.66
N PHE A 99 -5.39 -3.67 -9.84
CA PHE A 99 -6.34 -3.72 -8.72
C PHE A 99 -7.78 -3.67 -9.24
N ALA A 100 -8.04 -2.80 -10.21
CA ALA A 100 -9.35 -2.65 -10.82
C ALA A 100 -9.26 -2.09 -12.25
N PHE A 101 -10.41 -2.17 -12.94
CA PHE A 101 -10.65 -1.54 -14.24
C PHE A 101 -11.87 -0.62 -14.14
N LEU A 102 -11.74 0.54 -14.75
CA LEU A 102 -12.80 1.51 -14.94
C LEU A 102 -12.98 1.76 -16.44
N GLU A 103 -14.20 1.69 -16.91
CA GLU A 103 -14.54 1.99 -18.31
C GLU A 103 -14.84 3.48 -18.46
N LYS A 104 -14.33 4.11 -19.52
CA LYS A 104 -14.69 5.47 -19.92
C LYS A 104 -16.06 5.49 -20.61
N PRO A 105 -16.97 6.46 -20.33
CA PRO A 105 -16.76 7.61 -19.42
C PRO A 105 -16.73 7.18 -17.95
N VAL A 106 -15.91 7.86 -17.16
CA VAL A 106 -15.66 7.51 -15.76
C VAL A 106 -16.95 7.62 -14.93
N ASN A 107 -17.40 6.51 -14.37
CA ASN A 107 -18.51 6.52 -13.44
C ASN A 107 -18.02 6.91 -12.05
N ALA A 108 -18.46 8.07 -11.54
CA ALA A 108 -18.00 8.60 -10.26
C ALA A 108 -18.29 7.67 -9.06
N ASP A 109 -19.45 7.00 -9.05
CA ASP A 109 -19.82 6.09 -7.96
C ASP A 109 -18.93 4.83 -7.96
N LEU A 110 -18.64 4.31 -9.16
CA LEU A 110 -17.75 3.16 -9.31
C LEU A 110 -16.30 3.52 -8.95
N LEU A 111 -15.82 4.71 -9.35
CA LEU A 111 -14.50 5.19 -8.96
C LEU A 111 -14.41 5.37 -7.44
N ARG A 112 -15.42 5.99 -6.80
CA ARG A 112 -15.48 6.11 -5.33
C ARG A 112 -15.48 4.76 -4.64
N LYS A 113 -16.19 3.77 -5.17
CA LYS A 113 -16.16 2.40 -4.65
C LYS A 113 -14.76 1.79 -4.75
N ASN A 114 -14.08 1.90 -5.88
CA ASN A 114 -12.70 1.42 -6.03
C ASN A 114 -11.72 2.12 -5.09
N LEU A 115 -11.92 3.41 -4.82
CA LEU A 115 -11.13 4.14 -3.82
C LEU A 115 -11.39 3.62 -2.39
N GLN A 116 -12.64 3.30 -2.06
CA GLN A 116 -12.98 2.68 -0.78
C GLN A 116 -12.31 1.31 -0.63
N ASP A 117 -12.42 0.45 -1.66
CA ASP A 117 -11.78 -0.86 -1.69
C ASP A 117 -10.24 -0.74 -1.58
N TYR A 118 -9.65 0.25 -2.26
CA TYR A 118 -8.22 0.58 -2.14
C TYR A 118 -7.85 0.99 -0.71
N MET A 119 -8.65 1.85 -0.08
CA MET A 119 -8.41 2.27 1.30
C MET A 119 -8.43 1.08 2.26
N GLU A 120 -9.42 0.19 2.12
CA GLU A 120 -9.48 -1.03 2.91
C GLU A 120 -8.27 -1.93 2.67
N TYR A 121 -7.85 -2.10 1.42
CA TYR A 121 -6.65 -2.86 1.06
C TYR A 121 -5.39 -2.23 1.67
N ALA A 122 -5.17 -0.92 1.44
CA ALA A 122 -3.97 -0.20 1.87
C ALA A 122 -3.86 -0.12 3.41
N PHE A 123 -5.01 -0.01 4.11
CA PHE A 123 -5.03 -0.01 5.57
C PHE A 123 -4.92 -1.42 6.15
N LYS A 124 -5.51 -2.44 5.53
CA LYS A 124 -5.26 -3.83 5.93
C LYS A 124 -3.77 -4.21 5.81
N GLU A 125 -3.07 -3.75 4.76
CA GLU A 125 -1.60 -3.94 4.69
C GLU A 125 -0.83 -3.15 5.77
N GLN A 126 -1.36 -2.02 6.23
CA GLN A 126 -0.76 -1.27 7.35
C GLN A 126 -1.13 -1.88 8.71
N ASP A 127 -2.33 -2.43 8.84
CA ASP A 127 -2.79 -3.12 10.05
C ASP A 127 -2.21 -4.54 10.18
N PHE A 128 -1.80 -5.18 9.08
CA PHE A 128 -1.09 -6.47 9.10
C PHE A 128 0.41 -6.34 9.40
N LYS A 129 0.84 -5.31 10.09
CA LYS A 129 2.20 -5.23 10.65
C LYS A 129 2.29 -5.92 11.99
N GLY A 130 1.91 -7.19 12.01
CA GLY A 130 2.35 -8.05 13.10
C GLY A 130 3.88 -7.97 13.21
N VAL A 131 4.37 -7.82 14.42
CA VAL A 131 5.80 -7.88 14.68
C VAL A 131 6.23 -9.34 14.56
N PRO A 132 7.22 -9.69 13.71
CA PRO A 132 7.71 -11.05 13.62
C PRO A 132 8.60 -11.37 14.83
N PHE A 133 8.31 -12.48 15.48
CA PHE A 133 9.14 -13.01 16.55
C PHE A 133 9.57 -14.44 16.22
N GLU A 134 10.86 -14.70 16.34
CA GLU A 134 11.44 -16.05 16.24
C GLU A 134 11.23 -16.76 17.57
N THR A 135 10.40 -17.78 17.56
CA THR A 135 10.15 -18.62 18.74
C THR A 135 10.82 -20.01 18.60
N VAL A 136 10.82 -20.77 19.65
CA VAL A 136 11.33 -22.16 19.62
C VAL A 136 10.53 -23.08 18.69
N THR A 137 9.34 -22.69 18.28
CA THR A 137 8.45 -23.45 17.39
C THR A 137 8.35 -22.86 15.97
N GLY A 138 9.06 -21.74 15.67
CA GLY A 138 9.07 -21.05 14.39
C GLY A 138 8.73 -19.57 14.51
N THR A 139 8.68 -18.90 13.37
CA THR A 139 8.33 -17.47 13.29
C THR A 139 6.82 -17.29 13.50
N ILE A 140 6.47 -16.37 14.40
CA ILE A 140 5.09 -15.93 14.63
C ILE A 140 4.95 -14.45 14.33
N LEU A 141 3.78 -14.03 13.87
CA LEU A 141 3.40 -12.62 13.68
C LEU A 141 2.41 -12.23 14.76
N ILE A 142 2.72 -11.23 15.56
CA ILE A 142 1.85 -10.76 16.65
C ILE A 142 1.57 -9.27 16.45
N MET A 143 0.30 -8.90 16.54
CA MET A 143 -0.11 -7.50 16.49
C MET A 143 0.41 -6.75 17.71
N PRO A 144 0.96 -5.53 17.56
CA PRO A 144 1.50 -4.76 18.68
C PRO A 144 0.51 -4.57 19.83
N GLU A 145 -0.76 -4.36 19.52
CA GLU A 145 -1.86 -4.20 20.49
C GLU A 145 -2.16 -5.46 21.28
N ASP A 146 -1.81 -6.64 20.77
CA ASP A 146 -1.96 -7.90 21.48
C ASP A 146 -0.82 -8.20 22.45
N ILE A 147 0.30 -7.48 22.34
CA ILE A 147 1.46 -7.66 23.21
C ILE A 147 1.23 -6.92 24.52
N LEU A 148 1.20 -7.66 25.63
CA LEU A 148 1.05 -7.09 26.96
C LEU A 148 2.43 -6.71 27.53
N TYR A 149 3.36 -7.66 27.58
CA TYR A 149 4.72 -7.41 28.07
C TYR A 149 5.70 -8.51 27.65
N PHE A 150 7.00 -8.20 27.82
CA PHE A 150 8.09 -9.15 27.72
C PHE A 150 8.68 -9.38 29.11
N GLU A 151 8.88 -10.63 29.49
CA GLU A 151 9.54 -10.99 30.75
C GLU A 151 10.84 -11.75 30.47
N TYR A 152 11.94 -11.24 30.99
CA TYR A 152 13.23 -11.90 30.90
C TYR A 152 13.37 -12.98 31.97
N LEU A 153 13.51 -14.24 31.57
CA LEU A 153 13.59 -15.40 32.44
C LEU A 153 15.02 -15.87 32.73
N GLY A 154 16.04 -15.15 32.24
CA GLY A 154 17.44 -15.56 32.31
C GLY A 154 17.87 -16.41 31.11
N ASN A 155 19.18 -16.60 30.96
CA ASN A 155 19.79 -17.44 29.91
C ASN A 155 19.28 -17.16 28.48
N ARG A 156 19.08 -15.87 28.15
CA ARG A 156 18.54 -15.41 26.86
C ARG A 156 17.14 -15.97 26.54
N LYS A 157 16.39 -16.34 27.54
CA LYS A 157 15.00 -16.79 27.41
C LYS A 157 14.07 -15.67 27.81
N ILE A 158 13.16 -15.30 26.92
CA ILE A 158 12.17 -14.26 27.09
C ILE A 158 10.78 -14.89 26.93
N ARG A 159 9.88 -14.59 27.85
CA ARG A 159 8.46 -14.88 27.75
C ARG A 159 7.78 -13.65 27.15
N LEU A 160 7.15 -13.82 26.00
CA LEU A 160 6.30 -12.85 25.35
C LEU A 160 4.86 -13.18 25.74
N VAL A 161 4.24 -12.27 26.47
CA VAL A 161 2.86 -12.42 26.96
C VAL A 161 1.95 -11.55 26.12
N CYS A 162 0.95 -12.20 25.52
CA CYS A 162 -0.06 -11.57 24.68
C CYS A 162 -1.46 -11.75 25.28
N SER A 163 -2.44 -11.03 24.74
CA SER A 163 -3.84 -11.10 25.17
C SER A 163 -4.44 -12.50 25.10
N ALA A 164 -4.04 -13.32 24.13
CA ALA A 164 -4.61 -14.64 23.86
C ALA A 164 -3.66 -15.83 24.12
N ALA A 165 -2.34 -15.60 24.20
CA ALA A 165 -1.34 -16.66 24.31
C ALA A 165 -0.01 -16.17 24.88
N GLU A 166 0.85 -17.13 25.26
CA GLU A 166 2.24 -16.87 25.66
C GLU A 166 3.19 -17.60 24.70
N TYR A 167 4.34 -16.97 24.43
CA TYR A 167 5.39 -17.53 23.56
C TYR A 167 6.76 -17.42 24.22
N PHE A 168 7.66 -18.31 23.84
CA PHE A 168 9.04 -18.28 24.32
C PHE A 168 10.00 -17.96 23.17
N ILE A 169 10.83 -16.95 23.41
CA ILE A 169 11.81 -16.44 22.45
C ILE A 169 13.22 -16.68 23.02
N GLN A 170 14.13 -17.15 22.20
CA GLN A 170 15.52 -17.36 22.59
C GLN A 170 16.37 -16.19 22.08
N ASP A 171 16.32 -15.05 22.78
CA ASP A 171 17.04 -13.83 22.40
C ASP A 171 17.32 -12.91 23.62
N SER A 172 17.82 -11.73 23.36
CA SER A 172 18.02 -10.66 24.35
C SER A 172 16.94 -9.58 24.22
N LEU A 173 16.58 -8.95 25.33
CA LEU A 173 15.68 -7.78 25.30
C LEU A 173 16.24 -6.63 24.44
N GLY A 174 17.57 -6.52 24.33
CA GLY A 174 18.22 -5.52 23.48
C GLY A 174 17.94 -5.70 22.00
N ASN A 175 17.82 -6.94 21.53
CA ASN A 175 17.48 -7.26 20.14
C ASN A 175 15.99 -7.16 19.86
N LEU A 176 15.13 -7.44 20.83
CA LEU A 176 13.67 -7.37 20.67
C LEU A 176 13.13 -5.93 20.77
N PHE A 177 13.74 -5.10 21.60
CA PHE A 177 13.25 -3.74 21.85
C PHE A 177 13.09 -2.91 20.57
N PRO A 178 14.07 -2.87 19.63
CA PRO A 178 13.92 -2.13 18.37
C PRO A 178 12.74 -2.56 17.49
N LEU A 179 12.26 -3.80 17.64
CA LEU A 179 11.11 -4.31 16.89
C LEU A 179 9.79 -3.70 17.38
N VAL A 180 9.72 -3.33 18.65
CA VAL A 180 8.50 -2.86 19.31
C VAL A 180 8.55 -1.40 19.80
N GLU A 181 9.71 -0.77 19.81
CA GLU A 181 9.92 0.61 20.28
C GLU A 181 8.96 1.62 19.62
N LYS A 182 8.75 1.50 18.32
CA LYS A 182 7.85 2.37 17.55
C LYS A 182 6.37 2.25 17.93
N TYR A 183 6.00 1.25 18.73
CA TYR A 183 4.64 1.01 19.22
C TYR A 183 4.47 1.43 20.69
N SER A 184 5.29 2.37 21.17
CA SER A 184 5.23 2.94 22.51
C SER A 184 5.55 1.97 23.67
N PHE A 185 6.27 0.87 23.38
CA PHE A 185 6.80 0.03 24.45
C PHE A 185 7.92 0.74 25.19
N MET A 186 7.90 0.65 26.52
CA MET A 186 8.92 1.23 27.38
C MET A 186 9.77 0.12 28.03
N LYS A 187 11.07 0.36 28.10
CA LYS A 187 11.98 -0.49 28.84
C LYS A 187 12.07 0.04 30.28
N PRO A 188 11.67 -0.74 31.31
CA PRO A 188 11.83 -0.29 32.68
C PRO A 188 13.32 -0.11 32.99
N HIS A 189 13.65 0.93 33.77
CA HIS A 189 15.02 1.12 34.25
C HIS A 189 15.42 -0.07 35.13
N GLN A 190 16.62 -0.60 34.91
CA GLN A 190 17.24 -1.49 35.86
C GLN A 190 17.62 -0.65 37.10
N SER A 191 17.03 -0.97 38.22
CA SER A 191 17.46 -0.50 39.57
C SER A 191 18.65 -1.32 40.00
#